data_bbd43313549ed8f3c6bedc0315c0acdb
#
_entry.id   bbd43313549ed8f3c6bedc0315c0acdb
#
_cell.length_a   1.000
_cell.length_b   1.000
_cell.length_c   1.000
_cell.angle_alpha   90.00
_cell.angle_beta   90.00
_cell.angle_gamma   90.00
#
_symmetry.space_group_name_H-M   'P 1'
#
loop_
_entity.id
_entity.type
_entity.pdbx_description
1 polymer ?
#
loop_
_entity_poly.entity_id
_entity_poly.type
_entity_poly.pdbx_seq_one_letter_code
_entity_poly.pdbx_strand_id
1 'polypeptide(L)'
;MGNFLSLIAAENTKLWKRMSTRIMPLILAAVVVGLCGLIKVETSIIESGSVNISIGQTQTQASPGGWRQSLEIENKALQDSIDTAEKSDRQADKNQVDSEKLQIAKNRYYLDNNRKPDNLNDDGSMNTKAKSGYWQTIMSSGMGSLVALFAIIACTALVAGEFSEGTMKTMISRPFFRGQILTAKLIVVLGYTVFMSVISYGVTLASVAAFFGTGGAENQALVWINGGIVAMPGFGASLLAALLDMLTTIVYLLLAFCLSAVSRSRSLATGLSIFLMFGGSFTTLIADNFSWGKLIFFADTDFSGFLSKGAPFYGITLSLALIICGIYCAAFLASSYIAFSRRDIAG
;
A
#
# COMPACT_ATOMS: atom_id res chain seq x y z
N MET A 1 22.67 34.46 11.32
CA MET A 1 21.86 33.28 11.52
C MET A 1 21.35 32.80 10.15
N GLY A 2 21.76 31.62 9.68
CA GLY A 2 21.28 31.07 8.41
C GLY A 2 19.79 30.77 8.51
N ASN A 3 19.05 31.15 7.48
CA ASN A 3 17.59 30.94 7.46
C ASN A 3 17.32 29.42 7.27
N PHE A 4 16.56 28.78 8.15
CA PHE A 4 16.24 27.33 8.07
C PHE A 4 15.63 26.97 6.69
N LEU A 5 14.86 27.87 6.10
CA LEU A 5 14.32 27.71 4.75
C LEU A 5 15.41 27.60 3.67
N SER A 6 16.52 28.35 3.82
CA SER A 6 17.64 28.25 2.88
C SER A 6 18.36 26.89 2.98
N LEU A 7 18.36 26.28 4.15
CA LEU A 7 18.88 24.91 4.36
C LEU A 7 18.00 23.88 3.64
N ILE A 8 16.67 23.97 3.79
CA ILE A 8 15.71 23.10 3.08
C ILE A 8 15.89 23.25 1.56
N ALA A 9 15.98 24.49 1.06
CA ALA A 9 16.19 24.75 -0.36
C ALA A 9 17.50 24.16 -0.89
N ALA A 10 18.58 24.25 -0.10
CA ALA A 10 19.86 23.65 -0.44
C ALA A 10 19.81 22.12 -0.49
N GLU A 11 19.15 21.47 0.49
CA GLU A 11 18.95 20.01 0.50
C GLU A 11 18.06 19.55 -0.65
N ASN A 12 16.98 20.30 -0.95
CA ASN A 12 16.12 20.02 -2.09
C ASN A 12 16.90 20.11 -3.42
N THR A 13 17.72 21.14 -3.57
CA THR A 13 18.59 21.29 -4.76
C THR A 13 19.57 20.12 -4.90
N LYS A 14 20.14 19.63 -3.81
CA LYS A 14 21.02 18.45 -3.82
C LYS A 14 20.28 17.20 -4.28
N LEU A 15 19.05 16.99 -3.79
CA LEU A 15 18.23 15.87 -4.18
C LEU A 15 17.96 15.89 -5.69
N TRP A 16 17.51 17.02 -6.23
CA TRP A 16 17.17 17.17 -7.64
C TRP A 16 18.38 17.28 -8.59
N LYS A 17 19.57 17.60 -8.11
CA LYS A 17 20.81 17.55 -8.93
C LYS A 17 21.27 16.12 -9.22
N ARG A 18 20.86 15.13 -8.45
CA ARG A 18 21.20 13.72 -8.68
C ARG A 18 20.41 13.18 -9.87
N MET A 19 21.10 12.64 -10.88
CA MET A 19 20.48 12.06 -12.07
C MET A 19 19.48 10.96 -11.71
N SER A 20 19.81 10.11 -10.74
CA SER A 20 18.91 9.03 -10.28
C SER A 20 17.56 9.57 -9.83
N THR A 21 17.54 10.64 -9.04
CA THR A 21 16.31 11.24 -8.51
C THR A 21 15.43 11.86 -9.61
N ARG A 22 16.03 12.38 -10.69
CA ARG A 22 15.28 12.92 -11.84
C ARG A 22 14.70 11.85 -12.74
N ILE A 23 15.40 10.72 -12.87
CA ILE A 23 14.98 9.62 -13.73
C ILE A 23 13.91 8.75 -13.03
N MET A 24 13.92 8.64 -11.70
CA MET A 24 12.95 7.83 -10.93
C MET A 24 11.48 8.12 -11.25
N PRO A 25 10.99 9.38 -11.37
CA PRO A 25 9.60 9.63 -11.74
C PRO A 25 9.26 9.10 -13.14
N LEU A 26 10.20 9.16 -14.09
CA LEU A 26 10.00 8.64 -15.45
C LEU A 26 9.98 7.12 -15.45
N ILE A 27 10.89 6.48 -14.70
CA ILE A 27 10.88 5.01 -14.53
C ILE A 27 9.59 4.58 -13.85
N LEU A 28 9.14 5.27 -12.79
CA LEU A 28 7.88 4.98 -12.12
C LEU A 28 6.72 5.04 -13.11
N ALA A 29 6.61 6.11 -13.89
CA ALA A 29 5.57 6.26 -14.90
C ALA A 29 5.61 5.12 -15.93
N ALA A 30 6.80 4.78 -16.45
CA ALA A 30 6.96 3.69 -17.41
C ALA A 30 6.57 2.33 -16.83
N VAL A 31 6.94 2.05 -15.58
CA VAL A 31 6.58 0.80 -14.89
C VAL A 31 5.08 0.73 -14.64
N VAL A 32 4.44 1.81 -14.18
CA VAL A 32 2.98 1.87 -13.97
C VAL A 32 2.23 1.61 -15.28
N VAL A 33 2.61 2.29 -16.36
CA VAL A 33 2.01 2.07 -17.70
C VAL A 33 2.23 0.63 -18.17
N GLY A 34 3.44 0.09 -18.00
CA GLY A 34 3.78 -1.29 -18.37
C GLY A 34 2.95 -2.31 -17.58
N LEU A 35 2.79 -2.14 -16.27
CA LEU A 35 1.97 -3.04 -15.45
C LEU A 35 0.49 -2.96 -15.83
N CYS A 36 -0.06 -1.77 -16.08
CA CYS A 36 -1.43 -1.64 -16.57
C CYS A 36 -1.60 -2.32 -17.94
N GLY A 37 -0.60 -2.22 -18.82
CA GLY A 37 -0.58 -2.93 -20.10
C GLY A 37 -0.55 -4.44 -19.95
N LEU A 38 0.28 -4.97 -19.04
CA LEU A 38 0.34 -6.40 -18.72
C LEU A 38 -0.98 -6.93 -18.16
N ILE A 39 -1.60 -6.22 -17.23
CA ILE A 39 -2.93 -6.57 -16.69
C ILE A 39 -3.96 -6.61 -17.82
N LYS A 40 -3.90 -5.66 -18.78
CA LYS A 40 -4.79 -5.66 -19.94
C LYS A 40 -4.58 -6.87 -20.82
N VAL A 41 -3.34 -7.28 -21.08
CA VAL A 41 -3.01 -8.47 -21.85
C VAL A 41 -3.52 -9.73 -21.15
N GLU A 42 -3.28 -9.84 -19.83
CA GLU A 42 -3.78 -10.96 -19.02
C GLU A 42 -5.30 -11.07 -19.08
N THR A 43 -6.03 -9.98 -18.89
CA THR A 43 -7.50 -9.97 -18.99
C THR A 43 -7.96 -10.36 -20.41
N SER A 44 -7.27 -9.93 -21.45
CA SER A 44 -7.62 -10.30 -22.83
C SER A 44 -7.37 -11.78 -23.15
N ILE A 45 -6.34 -12.39 -22.56
CA ILE A 45 -6.04 -13.84 -22.68
C ILE A 45 -7.11 -14.66 -21.97
N ILE A 46 -7.55 -14.24 -20.79
CA ILE A 46 -8.64 -14.88 -20.04
C ILE A 46 -9.96 -14.75 -20.81
N GLU A 47 -10.27 -13.56 -21.36
CA GLU A 47 -11.45 -13.31 -22.18
C GLU A 47 -11.46 -14.19 -23.47
N SER A 48 -10.29 -14.49 -24.04
CA SER A 48 -10.16 -15.32 -25.25
C SER A 48 -10.31 -16.84 -24.99
N GLY A 49 -10.43 -17.26 -23.72
CA GLY A 49 -10.57 -18.67 -23.35
C GLY A 49 -9.32 -19.52 -23.56
N SER A 50 -8.16 -18.89 -23.84
CA SER A 50 -6.91 -19.59 -24.16
C SER A 50 -6.24 -20.24 -22.95
N VAL A 51 -6.65 -19.89 -21.71
CA VAL A 51 -6.12 -20.46 -20.47
C VAL A 51 -7.25 -20.68 -19.47
N ASN A 52 -7.58 -21.93 -19.20
CA ASN A 52 -8.43 -22.32 -18.06
C ASN A 52 -7.57 -22.28 -16.79
N ILE A 53 -7.48 -21.12 -16.15
CA ILE A 53 -6.86 -21.01 -14.82
C ILE A 53 -7.91 -21.40 -13.79
N SER A 54 -7.91 -22.68 -13.41
CA SER A 54 -8.63 -23.15 -12.21
C SER A 54 -7.85 -22.72 -10.95
N ILE A 55 -7.87 -21.43 -10.65
CA ILE A 55 -7.43 -20.95 -9.33
C ILE A 55 -8.63 -21.18 -8.40
N GLY A 56 -8.57 -22.22 -7.57
CA GLY A 56 -9.33 -22.49 -6.33
C GLY A 56 -10.65 -21.80 -6.04
N GLN A 57 -11.32 -21.28 -7.06
CA GLN A 57 -12.65 -20.69 -6.93
C GLN A 57 -13.67 -21.81 -7.08
N THR A 58 -14.44 -22.02 -6.05
CA THR A 58 -15.65 -22.83 -6.09
C THR A 58 -16.43 -22.39 -7.33
N GLN A 59 -16.51 -23.25 -8.36
CA GLN A 59 -17.36 -23.00 -9.53
C GLN A 59 -18.77 -22.83 -9.00
N THR A 60 -19.25 -21.60 -8.94
CA THR A 60 -20.65 -21.33 -8.64
C THR A 60 -21.42 -21.84 -9.86
N GLN A 61 -21.99 -23.05 -9.75
CA GLN A 61 -22.85 -23.62 -10.78
C GLN A 61 -24.08 -22.72 -10.91
N ALA A 62 -24.61 -22.63 -12.14
CA ALA A 62 -25.85 -21.93 -12.39
C ALA A 62 -26.92 -22.33 -11.35
N SER A 63 -27.43 -21.37 -10.63
CA SER A 63 -28.40 -21.61 -9.55
C SER A 63 -29.82 -21.46 -10.13
N PRO A 64 -30.77 -22.37 -9.85
CA PRO A 64 -32.12 -22.30 -10.38
C PRO A 64 -32.84 -20.97 -10.08
N GLY A 65 -32.44 -20.27 -9.02
CA GLY A 65 -32.97 -18.96 -8.61
C GLY A 65 -32.17 -17.75 -9.09
N GLY A 66 -31.19 -17.94 -9.98
CA GLY A 66 -30.37 -16.88 -10.51
C GLY A 66 -29.38 -16.29 -9.51
N TRP A 67 -28.83 -15.11 -9.83
CA TRP A 67 -27.76 -14.48 -9.08
C TRP A 67 -28.08 -14.21 -7.58
N ARG A 68 -29.35 -13.97 -7.23
CA ARG A 68 -29.75 -13.75 -5.82
C ARG A 68 -29.54 -14.99 -4.99
N GLN A 69 -30.03 -16.14 -5.50
CA GLN A 69 -29.88 -17.41 -4.81
C GLN A 69 -28.42 -17.82 -4.71
N SER A 70 -27.61 -17.53 -5.72
CA SER A 70 -26.16 -17.76 -5.67
C SER A 70 -25.49 -16.98 -4.53
N LEU A 71 -25.84 -15.68 -4.35
CA LEU A 71 -25.33 -14.87 -3.25
C LEU A 71 -25.83 -15.36 -1.86
N GLU A 72 -27.06 -15.84 -1.77
CA GLU A 72 -27.60 -16.40 -0.51
C GLU A 72 -26.87 -17.70 -0.13
N ILE A 73 -26.63 -18.58 -1.11
CA ILE A 73 -25.87 -19.83 -0.91
C ILE A 73 -24.44 -19.50 -0.48
N GLU A 74 -23.78 -18.55 -1.17
CA GLU A 74 -22.44 -18.09 -0.82
C GLU A 74 -22.41 -17.50 0.59
N ASN A 75 -23.35 -16.65 0.95
CA ASN A 75 -23.44 -16.07 2.29
C ASN A 75 -23.59 -17.14 3.38
N LYS A 76 -24.37 -18.18 3.11
CA LYS A 76 -24.53 -19.29 4.05
C LYS A 76 -23.23 -20.08 4.21
N ALA A 77 -22.56 -20.40 3.10
CA ALA A 77 -21.27 -21.10 3.13
C ALA A 77 -20.19 -20.29 3.87
N LEU A 78 -20.13 -18.97 3.63
CA LEU A 78 -19.22 -18.07 4.34
C LEU A 78 -19.57 -17.99 5.83
N GLN A 79 -20.85 -17.96 6.20
CA GLN A 79 -21.26 -17.95 7.61
C GLN A 79 -20.87 -19.26 8.33
N ASP A 80 -21.06 -20.40 7.69
CA ASP A 80 -20.64 -21.71 8.22
C ASP A 80 -19.11 -21.78 8.37
N SER A 81 -18.35 -21.18 7.44
CA SER A 81 -16.90 -21.03 7.52
C SER A 81 -16.47 -20.16 8.70
N ILE A 82 -17.10 -19.01 8.89
CA ILE A 82 -16.86 -18.10 10.02
C ILE A 82 -17.11 -18.82 11.35
N ASP A 83 -18.26 -19.50 11.47
CA ASP A 83 -18.62 -20.22 12.70
C ASP A 83 -17.62 -21.34 13.03
N THR A 84 -17.02 -21.95 12.01
CA THR A 84 -15.99 -22.97 12.16
C THR A 84 -14.65 -22.33 12.55
N ALA A 85 -14.28 -21.23 11.89
CA ALA A 85 -13.04 -20.51 12.14
C ALA A 85 -13.00 -19.88 13.54
N GLU A 86 -14.13 -19.32 14.02
CA GLU A 86 -14.23 -18.75 15.38
C GLU A 86 -14.07 -19.80 16.48
N LYS A 87 -14.45 -21.06 16.21
CA LYS A 87 -14.26 -22.20 17.13
C LYS A 87 -12.87 -22.83 17.04
N SER A 88 -12.11 -22.51 16.00
CA SER A 88 -10.75 -23.03 15.81
C SER A 88 -9.78 -22.42 16.80
N ASP A 89 -8.83 -23.22 17.30
CA ASP A 89 -7.72 -22.73 18.11
C ASP A 89 -6.60 -22.10 17.26
N ARG A 90 -6.66 -22.25 15.94
CA ARG A 90 -5.65 -21.71 15.03
C ARG A 90 -5.92 -20.25 14.72
N GLN A 91 -4.94 -19.39 14.98
CA GLN A 91 -5.04 -17.97 14.66
C GLN A 91 -5.21 -17.70 13.15
N ALA A 92 -4.56 -18.51 12.31
CA ALA A 92 -4.65 -18.39 10.86
C ALA A 92 -6.09 -18.57 10.33
N ASP A 93 -6.87 -19.47 10.93
CA ASP A 93 -8.28 -19.66 10.55
C ASP A 93 -9.12 -18.42 10.92
N LYS A 94 -8.83 -17.83 12.11
CA LYS A 94 -9.52 -16.61 12.57
C LYS A 94 -9.21 -15.39 11.70
N ASN A 95 -8.01 -15.29 11.14
CA ASN A 95 -7.61 -14.15 10.32
C ASN A 95 -8.41 -14.04 9.01
N GLN A 96 -9.05 -15.13 8.56
CA GLN A 96 -9.93 -15.10 7.37
C GLN A 96 -11.33 -14.55 7.67
N VAL A 97 -11.76 -14.56 8.93
CA VAL A 97 -13.10 -14.16 9.36
C VAL A 97 -13.48 -12.74 8.90
N ASP A 98 -12.57 -11.79 9.00
CA ASP A 98 -12.85 -10.40 8.63
C ASP A 98 -13.01 -10.23 7.11
N SER A 99 -12.25 -10.97 6.29
CA SER A 99 -12.41 -10.98 4.84
C SER A 99 -13.73 -11.67 4.40
N GLU A 100 -14.13 -12.71 5.10
CA GLU A 100 -15.41 -13.39 4.86
C GLU A 100 -16.61 -12.52 5.28
N LYS A 101 -16.53 -11.83 6.43
CA LYS A 101 -17.51 -10.82 6.86
C LYS A 101 -17.67 -9.69 5.85
N LEU A 102 -16.55 -9.22 5.28
CA LEU A 102 -16.55 -8.22 4.21
C LEU A 102 -17.31 -8.76 2.97
N GLN A 103 -17.06 -10.01 2.56
CA GLN A 103 -17.73 -10.60 1.41
C GLN A 103 -19.24 -10.74 1.65
N ILE A 104 -19.65 -11.23 2.83
CA ILE A 104 -21.07 -11.30 3.22
C ILE A 104 -21.71 -9.90 3.19
N ALA A 105 -21.03 -8.89 3.70
CA ALA A 105 -21.55 -7.52 3.71
C ALA A 105 -21.70 -6.95 2.29
N LYS A 106 -20.75 -7.24 1.37
CA LYS A 106 -20.88 -6.90 -0.06
C LYS A 106 -22.08 -7.60 -0.69
N ASN A 107 -22.21 -8.90 -0.47
CA ASN A 107 -23.32 -9.67 -1.02
C ASN A 107 -24.68 -9.15 -0.51
N ARG A 108 -24.78 -8.83 0.79
CA ARG A 108 -25.99 -8.21 1.37
C ARG A 108 -26.29 -6.86 0.73
N TYR A 109 -25.29 -6.01 0.54
CA TYR A 109 -25.48 -4.73 -0.14
C TYR A 109 -26.10 -4.92 -1.54
N TYR A 110 -25.63 -5.90 -2.32
CA TYR A 110 -26.18 -6.19 -3.64
C TYR A 110 -27.62 -6.72 -3.58
N LEU A 111 -27.94 -7.58 -2.59
CA LEU A 111 -29.28 -8.11 -2.38
C LEU A 111 -30.26 -7.01 -1.95
N ASP A 112 -29.89 -6.17 -0.97
CA ASP A 112 -30.73 -5.11 -0.39
C ASP A 112 -31.04 -4.01 -1.41
N ASN A 113 -30.05 -3.67 -2.25
CA ASN A 113 -30.21 -2.65 -3.29
C ASN A 113 -30.72 -3.22 -4.62
N ASN A 114 -31.07 -4.52 -4.66
CA ASN A 114 -31.54 -5.22 -5.86
C ASN A 114 -30.60 -5.00 -7.07
N ARG A 115 -29.31 -4.95 -6.83
CA ARG A 115 -28.28 -4.69 -7.83
C ARG A 115 -27.45 -5.96 -8.06
N LYS A 116 -27.43 -6.43 -9.29
CA LYS A 116 -26.61 -7.57 -9.67
C LYS A 116 -25.12 -7.19 -9.63
N PRO A 117 -24.25 -8.00 -9.00
CA PRO A 117 -22.79 -7.84 -9.10
C PRO A 117 -22.35 -8.05 -10.56
N ASP A 118 -21.35 -7.27 -11.00
CA ASP A 118 -20.83 -7.34 -12.37
C ASP A 118 -20.17 -8.69 -12.69
N ASN A 119 -19.65 -9.38 -11.67
CA ASN A 119 -19.00 -10.69 -11.79
C ASN A 119 -19.96 -11.88 -11.88
N LEU A 120 -21.27 -11.66 -11.85
CA LEU A 120 -22.28 -12.70 -11.99
C LEU A 120 -23.17 -12.48 -13.22
N ASN A 121 -23.56 -13.56 -13.86
CA ASN A 121 -24.60 -13.60 -14.88
C ASN A 121 -26.00 -13.63 -14.24
N ASP A 122 -27.06 -13.49 -15.05
CA ASP A 122 -28.44 -13.54 -14.54
C ASP A 122 -28.83 -14.91 -13.98
N ASP A 123 -28.20 -15.98 -14.48
CA ASP A 123 -28.37 -17.36 -14.02
C ASP A 123 -27.54 -17.68 -12.76
N GLY A 124 -26.80 -16.70 -12.22
CA GLY A 124 -25.94 -16.86 -11.05
C GLY A 124 -24.58 -17.51 -11.33
N SER A 125 -24.28 -17.84 -12.58
CA SER A 125 -22.96 -18.31 -12.96
C SER A 125 -21.93 -17.17 -12.95
N MET A 126 -20.65 -17.50 -12.81
CA MET A 126 -19.60 -16.49 -12.89
C MET A 126 -19.51 -15.87 -14.28
N ASN A 127 -19.53 -14.55 -14.32
CA ASN A 127 -19.29 -13.81 -15.55
C ASN A 127 -17.79 -13.62 -15.76
N THR A 128 -17.18 -14.56 -16.48
CA THR A 128 -15.74 -14.50 -16.83
C THR A 128 -15.37 -13.32 -17.72
N LYS A 129 -16.36 -12.67 -18.35
CA LYS A 129 -16.19 -11.48 -19.19
C LYS A 129 -16.45 -10.17 -18.44
N ALA A 130 -16.73 -10.26 -17.14
CA ALA A 130 -16.94 -9.06 -16.33
C ALA A 130 -15.69 -8.21 -16.32
N LYS A 131 -15.82 -6.97 -16.78
CA LYS A 131 -14.73 -5.99 -16.71
C LYS A 131 -14.77 -5.35 -15.31
N SER A 132 -13.65 -5.39 -14.62
CA SER A 132 -13.49 -4.59 -13.41
C SER A 132 -13.76 -3.12 -13.73
N GLY A 133 -14.61 -2.48 -12.94
CA GLY A 133 -14.90 -1.06 -13.11
C GLY A 133 -13.63 -0.20 -13.01
N TYR A 134 -13.63 0.95 -13.67
CA TYR A 134 -12.49 1.88 -13.69
C TYR A 134 -11.90 2.14 -12.30
N TRP A 135 -12.75 2.50 -11.34
CA TRP A 135 -12.33 2.80 -9.97
C TRP A 135 -11.84 1.57 -9.20
N GLN A 136 -12.47 0.42 -9.41
CA GLN A 136 -12.05 -0.85 -8.82
C GLN A 136 -10.63 -1.22 -9.26
N THR A 137 -10.34 -1.06 -10.55
CA THR A 137 -9.01 -1.32 -11.12
C THR A 137 -7.95 -0.39 -10.51
N ILE A 138 -8.28 0.90 -10.33
CA ILE A 138 -7.36 1.86 -9.69
C ILE A 138 -7.10 1.47 -8.23
N MET A 139 -8.14 1.17 -7.45
CA MET A 139 -8.00 0.79 -6.04
C MET A 139 -7.20 -0.50 -5.85
N SER A 140 -7.29 -1.45 -6.78
CA SER A 140 -6.59 -2.73 -6.71
C SER A 140 -5.17 -2.70 -7.31
N SER A 141 -4.75 -1.60 -7.94
CA SER A 141 -3.48 -1.53 -8.67
C SER A 141 -2.23 -1.65 -7.78
N GLY A 142 -2.33 -1.37 -6.48
CA GLY A 142 -1.24 -1.60 -5.50
C GLY A 142 0.08 -0.86 -5.77
N MET A 143 0.05 0.28 -6.46
CA MET A 143 1.25 1.01 -6.90
C MET A 143 2.04 1.68 -5.76
N GLY A 144 1.52 1.68 -4.54
CA GLY A 144 2.18 2.28 -3.36
C GLY A 144 3.54 1.65 -3.05
N SER A 145 3.71 0.34 -3.27
CA SER A 145 4.98 -0.36 -3.05
C SER A 145 6.12 0.12 -3.95
N LEU A 146 5.83 0.47 -5.20
CA LEU A 146 6.82 1.05 -6.12
C LEU A 146 7.24 2.45 -5.68
N VAL A 147 6.30 3.27 -5.23
CA VAL A 147 6.59 4.60 -4.69
C VAL A 147 7.46 4.46 -3.43
N ALA A 148 7.16 3.52 -2.53
CA ALA A 148 7.95 3.24 -1.35
C ALA A 148 9.40 2.85 -1.69
N LEU A 149 9.59 1.98 -2.69
CA LEU A 149 10.92 1.59 -3.18
C LEU A 149 11.75 2.81 -3.61
N PHE A 150 11.18 3.68 -4.45
CA PHE A 150 11.89 4.88 -4.91
C PHE A 150 12.11 5.91 -3.80
N ALA A 151 11.15 6.05 -2.87
CA ALA A 151 11.29 6.91 -1.70
C ALA A 151 12.43 6.44 -0.78
N ILE A 152 12.55 5.13 -0.54
CA ILE A 152 13.66 4.52 0.21
C ILE A 152 15.01 4.86 -0.46
N ILE A 153 15.14 4.65 -1.77
CA ILE A 153 16.39 4.91 -2.50
C ILE A 153 16.76 6.40 -2.45
N ALA A 154 15.79 7.29 -2.61
CA ALA A 154 16.02 8.73 -2.53
C ALA A 154 16.43 9.17 -1.11
N CYS A 155 15.76 8.65 -0.09
CA CYS A 155 16.03 8.91 1.32
C CYS A 155 17.45 8.47 1.70
N THR A 156 17.80 7.22 1.43
CA THR A 156 19.12 6.67 1.76
C THR A 156 20.23 7.38 1.01
N ALA A 157 20.00 7.79 -0.23
CA ALA A 157 20.95 8.59 -1.00
C ALA A 157 21.16 9.98 -0.39
N LEU A 158 20.12 10.65 0.12
CA LEU A 158 20.23 11.99 0.71
C LEU A 158 20.83 11.97 2.13
N VAL A 159 20.48 10.93 2.94
CA VAL A 159 20.89 10.87 4.35
C VAL A 159 22.19 10.10 4.51
N ALA A 160 22.23 8.82 4.13
CA ALA A 160 23.41 7.98 4.30
C ALA A 160 24.51 8.27 3.24
N GLY A 161 24.13 8.77 2.06
CA GLY A 161 25.07 9.10 1.00
C GLY A 161 26.14 10.12 1.41
N GLU A 162 25.77 11.11 2.22
CA GLU A 162 26.74 12.12 2.69
C GLU A 162 27.76 11.58 3.69
N PHE A 163 27.40 10.54 4.45
CA PHE A 163 28.36 9.83 5.30
C PHE A 163 29.35 9.04 4.46
N SER A 164 28.88 8.32 3.46
CA SER A 164 29.74 7.49 2.60
C SER A 164 30.61 8.31 1.64
N GLU A 165 30.17 9.52 1.25
CA GLU A 165 30.93 10.46 0.41
C GLU A 165 31.87 11.37 1.22
N GLY A 166 31.87 11.29 2.56
CA GLY A 166 32.70 12.11 3.43
C GLY A 166 32.33 13.61 3.49
N THR A 167 31.26 14.01 2.82
CA THR A 167 30.80 15.41 2.72
C THR A 167 30.12 15.90 4.01
N MET A 168 29.88 15.01 4.96
CA MET A 168 29.26 15.36 6.24
C MET A 168 30.15 16.31 7.08
N LYS A 169 31.48 16.19 6.99
CA LYS A 169 32.42 17.09 7.69
C LYS A 169 32.23 18.55 7.27
N THR A 170 32.01 18.81 5.98
CA THR A 170 31.77 20.15 5.45
C THR A 170 30.40 20.73 5.78
N MET A 171 29.40 19.88 6.08
CA MET A 171 28.08 20.35 6.50
C MET A 171 28.05 20.84 7.95
N ILE A 172 28.81 20.20 8.82
CA ILE A 172 28.83 20.52 10.26
C ILE A 172 29.61 21.80 10.55
N SER A 173 30.48 22.23 9.63
CA SER A 173 31.15 23.55 9.73
C SER A 173 30.19 24.74 9.48
N ARG A 174 28.93 24.49 9.07
CA ARG A 174 27.94 25.54 8.88
C ARG A 174 27.23 25.89 10.21
N PRO A 175 26.72 27.12 10.37
CA PRO A 175 26.12 27.61 11.60
C PRO A 175 24.70 27.07 11.83
N PHE A 176 24.48 25.75 11.68
CA PHE A 176 23.23 25.09 11.93
C PHE A 176 23.37 23.98 12.98
N PHE A 177 22.37 23.84 13.82
CA PHE A 177 22.31 22.72 14.78
C PHE A 177 22.13 21.39 14.02
N ARG A 178 22.75 20.32 14.54
CA ARG A 178 22.67 18.97 13.95
C ARG A 178 21.21 18.51 13.72
N GLY A 179 20.31 18.79 14.68
CA GLY A 179 18.89 18.47 14.53
C GLY A 179 18.22 19.21 13.37
N GLN A 180 18.59 20.47 13.12
CA GLN A 180 18.05 21.24 11.99
C GLN A 180 18.44 20.65 10.64
N ILE A 181 19.69 20.16 10.52
CA ILE A 181 20.17 19.51 9.30
C ILE A 181 19.35 18.24 9.04
N LEU A 182 19.16 17.41 10.06
CA LEU A 182 18.39 16.17 9.93
C LEU A 182 16.92 16.44 9.60
N THR A 183 16.32 17.45 10.26
CA THR A 183 14.93 17.88 9.97
C THR A 183 14.77 18.41 8.56
N ALA A 184 15.73 19.20 8.05
CA ALA A 184 15.68 19.69 6.68
C ALA A 184 15.70 18.53 5.66
N LYS A 185 16.53 17.50 5.89
CA LYS A 185 16.57 16.30 5.06
C LYS A 185 15.24 15.53 5.12
N LEU A 186 14.67 15.37 6.31
CA LEU A 186 13.38 14.72 6.49
C LEU A 186 12.27 15.43 5.70
N ILE A 187 12.19 16.76 5.80
CA ILE A 187 11.20 17.56 5.07
C ILE A 187 11.36 17.38 3.56
N VAL A 188 12.59 17.40 3.06
CA VAL A 188 12.87 17.25 1.62
C VAL A 188 12.49 15.87 1.10
N VAL A 189 12.82 14.78 1.82
CA VAL A 189 12.44 13.44 1.37
C VAL A 189 10.93 13.18 1.51
N LEU A 190 10.27 13.73 2.53
CA LEU A 190 8.80 13.69 2.64
C LEU A 190 8.15 14.42 1.45
N GLY A 191 8.62 15.62 1.13
CA GLY A 191 8.14 16.38 -0.04
C GLY A 191 8.33 15.62 -1.35
N TYR A 192 9.49 14.97 -1.53
CA TYR A 192 9.74 14.11 -2.69
C TYR A 192 8.82 12.90 -2.74
N THR A 193 8.55 12.27 -1.60
CA THR A 193 7.62 11.13 -1.50
C THR A 193 6.20 11.52 -1.88
N VAL A 194 5.70 12.66 -1.38
CA VAL A 194 4.39 13.19 -1.77
C VAL A 194 4.33 13.45 -3.27
N PHE A 195 5.38 14.08 -3.83
CA PHE A 195 5.48 14.32 -5.28
C PHE A 195 5.42 13.02 -6.09
N MET A 196 6.16 11.98 -5.68
CA MET A 196 6.14 10.67 -6.34
C MET A 196 4.78 9.99 -6.23
N SER A 197 4.10 10.08 -5.07
CA SER A 197 2.75 9.53 -4.87
C SER A 197 1.72 10.21 -5.77
N VAL A 198 1.80 11.54 -5.93
CA VAL A 198 0.90 12.29 -6.83
C VAL A 198 1.13 11.89 -8.28
N ILE A 199 2.39 11.76 -8.71
CA ILE A 199 2.70 11.28 -10.08
C ILE A 199 2.18 9.86 -10.27
N SER A 200 2.44 8.94 -9.32
CA SER A 200 1.98 7.57 -9.40
C SER A 200 0.46 7.49 -9.58
N TYR A 201 -0.28 8.21 -8.74
CA TYR A 201 -1.74 8.26 -8.82
C TYR A 201 -2.22 8.83 -10.16
N GLY A 202 -1.66 9.97 -10.60
CA GLY A 202 -2.03 10.60 -11.88
C GLY A 202 -1.75 9.70 -13.09
N VAL A 203 -0.58 9.03 -13.11
CA VAL A 203 -0.23 8.09 -14.18
C VAL A 203 -1.13 6.86 -14.14
N THR A 204 -1.48 6.34 -12.95
CA THR A 204 -2.42 5.22 -12.80
C THR A 204 -3.79 5.59 -13.37
N LEU A 205 -4.33 6.77 -13.01
CA LEU A 205 -5.60 7.26 -13.57
C LEU A 205 -5.58 7.31 -15.10
N ALA A 206 -4.52 7.89 -15.67
CA ALA A 206 -4.37 8.01 -17.12
C ALA A 206 -4.20 6.64 -17.80
N SER A 207 -3.41 5.74 -17.22
CA SER A 207 -3.15 4.42 -17.78
C SER A 207 -4.39 3.53 -17.75
N VAL A 208 -5.12 3.52 -16.63
CA VAL A 208 -6.37 2.74 -16.52
C VAL A 208 -7.41 3.30 -17.49
N ALA A 209 -7.53 4.63 -17.65
CA ALA A 209 -8.41 5.22 -18.65
C ALA A 209 -8.04 4.81 -20.08
N ALA A 210 -6.75 4.78 -20.39
CA ALA A 210 -6.26 4.42 -21.75
C ALA A 210 -6.45 2.95 -22.09
N PHE A 211 -6.17 2.02 -21.13
CA PHE A 211 -6.20 0.58 -21.40
C PHE A 211 -7.58 -0.05 -21.15
N PHE A 212 -8.31 0.41 -20.15
CA PHE A 212 -9.60 -0.19 -19.74
C PHE A 212 -10.81 0.69 -20.07
N GLY A 213 -10.56 1.95 -20.46
CA GLY A 213 -11.60 2.94 -20.69
C GLY A 213 -12.13 3.54 -19.39
N THR A 214 -13.00 4.53 -19.51
CA THR A 214 -13.65 5.20 -18.37
C THR A 214 -15.02 4.62 -18.05
N GLY A 215 -15.37 3.46 -18.64
CA GLY A 215 -16.65 2.78 -18.38
C GLY A 215 -16.77 2.43 -16.89
N GLY A 216 -17.95 2.72 -16.32
CA GLY A 216 -18.18 2.53 -14.89
C GLY A 216 -17.59 3.63 -13.98
N ALA A 217 -17.07 4.73 -14.55
CA ALA A 217 -16.55 5.85 -13.76
C ALA A 217 -17.62 6.53 -12.88
N GLU A 218 -18.90 6.37 -13.22
CA GLU A 218 -20.05 6.85 -12.44
C GLU A 218 -20.46 5.85 -11.33
N ASN A 219 -19.88 4.65 -11.33
CA ASN A 219 -20.24 3.61 -10.36
C ASN A 219 -19.70 3.94 -8.97
N GLN A 220 -20.52 3.66 -7.99
CA GLN A 220 -20.11 3.73 -6.59
C GLN A 220 -19.13 2.59 -6.28
N ALA A 221 -18.04 2.92 -5.60
CA ALA A 221 -17.14 1.92 -5.05
C ALA A 221 -17.64 1.49 -3.66
N LEU A 222 -17.61 0.19 -3.40
CA LEU A 222 -17.92 -0.38 -2.11
C LEU A 222 -16.65 -0.48 -1.27
N VAL A 223 -16.61 0.26 -0.17
CA VAL A 223 -15.46 0.38 0.71
C VAL A 223 -15.81 -0.18 2.07
N TRP A 224 -14.91 -0.98 2.64
CA TRP A 224 -15.06 -1.53 3.98
C TRP A 224 -14.55 -0.54 5.02
N ILE A 225 -15.42 -0.04 5.89
CA ILE A 225 -15.04 0.89 6.96
C ILE A 225 -15.74 0.45 8.26
N ASN A 226 -14.96 0.24 9.30
CA ASN A 226 -15.46 -0.08 10.65
C ASN A 226 -16.47 -1.24 10.72
N GLY A 227 -16.26 -2.30 9.94
CA GLY A 227 -17.12 -3.48 9.97
C GLY A 227 -18.38 -3.38 9.10
N GLY A 228 -18.51 -2.37 8.24
CA GLY A 228 -19.62 -2.18 7.33
C GLY A 228 -19.21 -1.76 5.92
N ILE A 229 -20.10 -1.98 4.95
CA ILE A 229 -19.92 -1.49 3.58
C ILE A 229 -20.49 -0.08 3.48
N VAL A 230 -19.64 0.83 2.99
CA VAL A 230 -20.02 2.20 2.64
C VAL A 230 -19.89 2.35 1.12
N ALA A 231 -21.00 2.67 0.47
CA ALA A 231 -20.99 3.03 -0.94
C ALA A 231 -20.61 4.50 -1.07
N MET A 232 -19.50 4.80 -1.75
CA MET A 232 -19.04 6.16 -1.98
C MET A 232 -18.67 6.37 -3.45
N PRO A 233 -18.64 7.66 -3.91
CA PRO A 233 -18.21 7.95 -5.28
C PRO A 233 -16.85 7.33 -5.56
N GLY A 234 -16.69 6.69 -6.71
CA GLY A 234 -15.48 5.95 -7.07
C GLY A 234 -14.21 6.80 -7.01
N PHE A 235 -14.29 8.08 -7.42
CA PHE A 235 -13.17 9.02 -7.27
C PHE A 235 -12.77 9.22 -5.81
N GLY A 236 -13.76 9.40 -4.92
CA GLY A 236 -13.49 9.56 -3.49
C GLY A 236 -12.84 8.32 -2.86
N ALA A 237 -13.33 7.13 -3.23
CA ALA A 237 -12.78 5.86 -2.77
C ALA A 237 -11.34 5.65 -3.26
N SER A 238 -11.06 5.92 -4.55
CA SER A 238 -9.72 5.79 -5.12
C SER A 238 -8.73 6.81 -4.54
N LEU A 239 -9.18 8.05 -4.28
CA LEU A 239 -8.37 9.07 -3.62
C LEU A 239 -8.06 8.68 -2.17
N LEU A 240 -9.04 8.16 -1.44
CA LEU A 240 -8.83 7.64 -0.08
C LEU A 240 -7.82 6.50 -0.07
N ALA A 241 -7.94 5.54 -0.99
CA ALA A 241 -6.97 4.46 -1.15
C ALA A 241 -5.56 5.00 -1.45
N ALA A 242 -5.43 5.98 -2.37
CA ALA A 242 -4.14 6.60 -2.69
C ALA A 242 -3.53 7.37 -1.50
N LEU A 243 -4.34 8.03 -0.67
CA LEU A 243 -3.87 8.67 0.56
C LEU A 243 -3.38 7.63 1.58
N LEU A 244 -4.06 6.51 1.72
CA LEU A 244 -3.64 5.42 2.60
C LEU A 244 -2.35 4.76 2.09
N ASP A 245 -2.19 4.56 0.78
CA ASP A 245 -0.94 4.09 0.16
C ASP A 245 0.21 5.08 0.39
N MET A 246 -0.06 6.38 0.36
CA MET A 246 0.93 7.39 0.69
C MET A 246 1.35 7.30 2.16
N LEU A 247 0.43 7.06 3.09
CA LEU A 247 0.77 6.83 4.51
C LEU A 247 1.64 5.58 4.68
N THR A 248 1.30 4.47 4.01
CA THR A 248 2.14 3.26 3.95
C THR A 248 3.55 3.59 3.49
N THR A 249 3.68 4.36 2.41
CA THR A 249 4.97 4.81 1.88
C THR A 249 5.76 5.65 2.89
N ILE A 250 5.10 6.52 3.64
CA ILE A 250 5.74 7.34 4.69
C ILE A 250 6.27 6.46 5.83
N VAL A 251 5.56 5.40 6.21
CA VAL A 251 6.05 4.45 7.24
C VAL A 251 7.38 3.82 6.80
N TYR A 252 7.45 3.30 5.58
CA TYR A 252 8.69 2.72 5.03
C TYR A 252 9.79 3.77 4.81
N LEU A 253 9.42 5.00 4.45
CA LEU A 253 10.37 6.11 4.35
C LEU A 253 11.02 6.41 5.71
N LEU A 254 10.23 6.46 6.79
CA LEU A 254 10.74 6.73 8.14
C LEU A 254 11.62 5.59 8.66
N LEU A 255 11.31 4.34 8.33
CA LEU A 255 12.18 3.20 8.57
C LEU A 255 13.53 3.38 7.85
N ALA A 256 13.51 3.70 6.56
CA ALA A 256 14.72 3.93 5.77
C ALA A 256 15.53 5.15 6.28
N PHE A 257 14.85 6.19 6.73
CA PHE A 257 15.45 7.35 7.34
C PHE A 257 16.19 6.99 8.64
N CYS A 258 15.56 6.18 9.49
CA CYS A 258 16.17 5.65 10.71
C CYS A 258 17.43 4.81 10.39
N LEU A 259 17.30 3.84 9.50
CA LEU A 259 18.42 2.99 9.10
C LEU A 259 19.56 3.80 8.48
N SER A 260 19.25 4.85 7.71
CA SER A 260 20.23 5.75 7.12
C SER A 260 21.00 6.56 8.17
N ALA A 261 20.30 7.04 9.20
CA ALA A 261 20.92 7.79 10.29
C ALA A 261 21.81 6.89 11.18
N VAL A 262 21.42 5.61 11.33
CA VAL A 262 22.11 4.64 12.17
C VAL A 262 23.31 3.99 11.46
N SER A 263 23.17 3.55 10.20
CA SER A 263 24.16 2.69 9.54
C SER A 263 25.36 3.41 8.96
N ARG A 264 25.26 4.72 8.66
CA ARG A 264 26.30 5.54 7.97
C ARG A 264 26.75 5.00 6.60
N SER A 265 26.23 3.89 6.15
CA SER A 265 26.52 3.25 4.88
C SER A 265 25.30 3.30 3.99
N ARG A 266 25.42 3.93 2.81
CA ARG A 266 24.33 4.02 1.84
C ARG A 266 23.86 2.63 1.39
N SER A 267 24.80 1.75 1.06
CA SER A 267 24.48 0.39 0.57
C SER A 267 23.73 -0.43 1.62
N LEU A 268 24.22 -0.38 2.87
CA LEU A 268 23.59 -1.11 3.98
C LEU A 268 22.20 -0.55 4.30
N ALA A 269 22.06 0.78 4.38
CA ALA A 269 20.76 1.41 4.64
C ALA A 269 19.75 1.08 3.55
N THR A 270 20.13 1.18 2.27
CA THR A 270 19.25 0.87 1.15
C THR A 270 18.88 -0.61 1.12
N GLY A 271 19.89 -1.49 1.19
CA GLY A 271 19.68 -2.94 1.13
C GLY A 271 18.78 -3.43 2.26
N LEU A 272 19.06 -3.01 3.51
CA LEU A 272 18.28 -3.42 4.68
C LEU A 272 16.85 -2.85 4.63
N SER A 273 16.66 -1.60 4.20
CA SER A 273 15.31 -1.01 4.08
C SER A 273 14.48 -1.73 3.03
N ILE A 274 15.05 -2.04 1.87
CA ILE A 274 14.36 -2.79 0.80
C ILE A 274 14.10 -4.23 1.26
N PHE A 275 15.08 -4.87 1.89
CA PHE A 275 14.91 -6.22 2.45
C PHE A 275 13.77 -6.27 3.46
N LEU A 276 13.69 -5.30 4.38
CA LEU A 276 12.61 -5.23 5.37
C LEU A 276 11.26 -4.91 4.71
N MET A 277 11.23 -4.07 3.69
CA MET A 277 9.99 -3.77 2.97
C MET A 277 9.38 -5.02 2.30
N PHE A 278 10.18 -5.80 1.57
CA PHE A 278 9.71 -7.04 0.95
C PHE A 278 9.66 -8.22 1.94
N GLY A 279 10.62 -8.28 2.86
CA GLY A 279 10.68 -9.31 3.91
C GLY A 279 9.52 -9.25 4.89
N GLY A 280 8.89 -8.08 5.03
CA GLY A 280 7.70 -7.90 5.85
C GLY A 280 6.55 -8.83 5.46
N SER A 281 6.37 -9.09 4.17
CA SER A 281 5.36 -10.03 3.68
C SER A 281 5.60 -11.48 4.15
N PHE A 282 6.86 -11.88 4.31
CA PHE A 282 7.19 -13.20 4.89
C PHE A 282 6.98 -13.23 6.40
N THR A 283 7.17 -12.08 7.07
CA THR A 283 6.92 -11.96 8.50
C THR A 283 5.43 -12.16 8.81
N THR A 284 4.53 -11.68 7.95
CA THR A 284 3.08 -11.89 8.11
C THR A 284 2.70 -13.37 8.08
N LEU A 285 3.31 -14.18 7.19
CA LEU A 285 3.05 -15.63 7.12
C LEU A 285 3.39 -16.36 8.43
N ILE A 286 4.43 -15.90 9.14
CA ILE A 286 4.79 -16.45 10.44
C ILE A 286 3.87 -15.88 11.52
N ALA A 287 3.61 -14.59 11.46
CA ALA A 287 2.79 -13.86 12.41
C ALA A 287 1.33 -14.35 12.44
N ASP A 288 0.81 -14.87 11.31
CA ASP A 288 -0.53 -15.44 11.18
C ASP A 288 -0.82 -16.57 12.19
N ASN A 289 0.24 -17.24 12.68
CA ASN A 289 0.08 -18.33 13.63
C ASN A 289 0.03 -17.86 15.09
N PHE A 290 0.28 -16.58 15.36
CA PHE A 290 0.40 -16.06 16.72
C PHE A 290 -0.55 -14.88 16.96
N SER A 291 -1.20 -14.85 18.14
CA SER A 291 -2.11 -13.78 18.53
C SER A 291 -1.43 -12.39 18.66
N TRP A 292 -0.12 -12.36 18.91
CA TRP A 292 0.69 -11.13 18.96
C TRP A 292 1.18 -10.65 17.58
N GLY A 293 0.98 -11.47 16.53
CA GLY A 293 1.37 -11.13 15.15
C GLY A 293 0.80 -9.80 14.67
N LYS A 294 -0.40 -9.44 15.12
CA LYS A 294 -1.05 -8.14 14.87
C LYS A 294 -0.31 -6.91 15.42
N LEU A 295 0.70 -7.07 16.28
CA LEU A 295 1.52 -5.97 16.80
C LEU A 295 2.76 -5.72 15.95
N ILE A 296 3.05 -6.57 14.99
CA ILE A 296 4.20 -6.41 14.09
C ILE A 296 3.85 -5.38 13.04
N PHE A 297 4.59 -4.29 12.99
CA PHE A 297 4.29 -3.17 12.10
C PHE A 297 4.17 -3.57 10.61
N PHE A 298 4.94 -4.57 10.15
CA PHE A 298 4.88 -5.06 8.77
C PHE A 298 3.53 -5.69 8.39
N ALA A 299 2.83 -6.24 9.37
CA ALA A 299 1.53 -6.85 9.18
C ALA A 299 0.43 -5.84 8.88
N ASP A 300 0.61 -4.60 9.36
CA ASP A 300 -0.41 -3.57 9.39
C ASP A 300 -0.16 -2.44 8.38
N THR A 301 0.84 -2.57 7.52
CA THR A 301 1.25 -1.48 6.61
C THR A 301 0.42 -1.37 5.33
N ASP A 302 -0.41 -2.36 4.97
CA ASP A 302 -1.30 -2.28 3.80
C ASP A 302 -2.61 -1.56 4.15
N PHE A 303 -2.53 -0.25 4.43
CA PHE A 303 -3.71 0.53 4.85
C PHE A 303 -4.80 0.59 3.78
N SER A 304 -4.46 0.63 2.49
CA SER A 304 -5.45 0.61 1.42
C SER A 304 -6.13 -0.75 1.29
N GLY A 305 -5.43 -1.83 1.63
CA GLY A 305 -5.97 -3.18 1.68
C GLY A 305 -7.13 -3.34 2.65
N PHE A 306 -7.13 -2.61 3.77
CA PHE A 306 -8.25 -2.60 4.71
C PHE A 306 -9.57 -2.17 4.08
N LEU A 307 -9.52 -1.29 3.07
CA LEU A 307 -10.73 -0.82 2.37
C LEU A 307 -11.30 -1.85 1.39
N SER A 308 -10.46 -2.69 0.81
CA SER A 308 -10.82 -3.57 -0.31
C SER A 308 -10.83 -5.06 0.03
N LYS A 309 -9.92 -5.50 0.91
CA LYS A 309 -9.69 -6.91 1.27
C LYS A 309 -10.16 -7.24 2.70
N GLY A 310 -10.38 -6.22 3.54
CA GLY A 310 -10.61 -6.38 4.97
C GLY A 310 -9.33 -6.39 5.80
N ALA A 311 -9.46 -6.65 7.09
CA ALA A 311 -8.34 -6.68 8.01
C ALA A 311 -7.43 -7.89 7.76
N PRO A 312 -6.10 -7.72 7.78
CA PRO A 312 -5.15 -8.82 7.60
C PRO A 312 -5.12 -9.78 8.79
N PHE A 313 -5.50 -9.31 9.98
CA PHE A 313 -5.54 -10.10 11.22
C PHE A 313 -6.86 -9.92 11.94
N TYR A 314 -7.31 -10.98 12.59
CA TYR A 314 -8.54 -10.98 13.38
C TYR A 314 -8.52 -9.92 14.49
N GLY A 315 -9.55 -9.09 14.51
CA GLY A 315 -9.74 -8.06 15.52
C GLY A 315 -8.86 -6.82 15.35
N ILE A 316 -8.19 -6.66 14.20
CA ILE A 316 -7.50 -5.41 13.89
C ILE A 316 -8.42 -4.50 13.08
N THR A 317 -8.42 -3.21 13.43
CA THR A 317 -9.13 -2.17 12.66
C THR A 317 -8.13 -1.24 12.02
N LEU A 318 -8.53 -0.53 10.97
CA LEU A 318 -7.68 0.48 10.32
C LEU A 318 -7.16 1.51 11.34
N SER A 319 -8.01 1.92 12.30
CA SER A 319 -7.62 2.88 13.35
C SER A 319 -6.52 2.31 14.25
N LEU A 320 -6.62 1.04 14.64
CA LEU A 320 -5.61 0.38 15.47
C LEU A 320 -4.30 0.20 14.71
N ALA A 321 -4.35 -0.20 13.43
CA ALA A 321 -3.18 -0.31 12.56
C ALA A 321 -2.45 1.04 12.42
N LEU A 322 -3.18 2.13 12.22
CA LEU A 322 -2.62 3.48 12.17
C LEU A 322 -1.95 3.90 13.50
N ILE A 323 -2.53 3.53 14.65
CA ILE A 323 -1.93 3.82 15.96
C ILE A 323 -0.64 3.01 16.13
N ILE A 324 -0.65 1.71 15.83
CA ILE A 324 0.55 0.86 15.92
C ILE A 324 1.66 1.42 15.02
N CYS A 325 1.38 1.67 13.75
CA CYS A 325 2.36 2.24 12.83
C CYS A 325 2.83 3.64 13.28
N GLY A 326 1.95 4.45 13.87
CA GLY A 326 2.29 5.75 14.44
C GLY A 326 3.33 5.64 15.58
N ILE A 327 3.18 4.66 16.46
CA ILE A 327 4.13 4.39 17.55
C ILE A 327 5.49 3.98 16.96
N TYR A 328 5.52 3.09 15.95
CA TYR A 328 6.76 2.71 15.27
C TYR A 328 7.42 3.90 14.56
N CYS A 329 6.64 4.73 13.87
CA CYS A 329 7.15 5.95 13.23
C CYS A 329 7.79 6.91 14.24
N ALA A 330 7.16 7.10 15.40
CA ALA A 330 7.72 7.92 16.49
C ALA A 330 9.04 7.32 17.01
N ALA A 331 9.11 6.00 17.19
CA ALA A 331 10.32 5.29 17.61
C ALA A 331 11.44 5.40 16.55
N PHE A 332 11.14 5.29 15.26
CA PHE A 332 12.11 5.46 14.17
C PHE A 332 12.67 6.90 14.14
N LEU A 333 11.80 7.91 14.29
CA LEU A 333 12.23 9.29 14.37
C LEU A 333 13.10 9.54 15.60
N ALA A 334 12.65 9.14 16.79
CA ALA A 334 13.41 9.29 18.01
C ALA A 334 14.81 8.65 17.91
N SER A 335 14.87 7.41 17.42
CA SER A 335 16.11 6.67 17.20
C SER A 335 17.05 7.39 16.22
N SER A 336 16.49 7.97 15.14
CA SER A 336 17.25 8.75 14.14
C SER A 336 17.91 9.98 14.78
N TYR A 337 17.13 10.76 15.54
CA TYR A 337 17.63 11.97 16.18
C TYR A 337 18.64 11.66 17.31
N ILE A 338 18.40 10.62 18.11
CA ILE A 338 19.35 10.17 19.14
C ILE A 338 20.65 9.70 18.53
N ALA A 339 20.56 8.85 17.49
CA ALA A 339 21.76 8.34 16.80
C ALA A 339 22.58 9.48 16.16
N PHE A 340 21.91 10.46 15.57
CA PHE A 340 22.56 11.57 14.90
C PHE A 340 23.17 12.59 15.90
N SER A 341 22.51 12.83 17.03
CA SER A 341 22.97 13.81 18.03
C SER A 341 24.13 13.30 18.89
N ARG A 342 24.08 12.01 19.29
CA ARG A 342 25.06 11.43 20.24
C ARG A 342 26.37 10.96 19.57
N ARG A 343 26.43 10.89 18.26
CA ARG A 343 27.62 10.36 17.57
C ARG A 343 28.64 11.45 17.32
N ASP A 344 29.88 11.23 17.78
CA ASP A 344 31.06 12.01 17.36
C ASP A 344 31.34 11.74 15.88
N ILE A 345 31.51 12.82 15.11
CA ILE A 345 31.75 12.79 13.67
C ILE A 345 33.24 12.87 13.37
N ALA A 346 34.05 12.93 14.43
CA ALA A 346 35.51 12.97 14.39
C ALA A 346 36.09 11.54 14.51
N GLY A 347 35.75 10.66 13.57
CA GLY A 347 36.35 9.36 13.42
C GLY A 347 36.54 9.05 11.94
#